data_d130948d2b0247767222648175d272d4
#
_entry.id   d130948d2b0247767222648175d272d4
#
_cell.length_a   1.000
_cell.length_b   1.000
_cell.length_c   1.000
_cell.angle_alpha   90.00
_cell.angle_beta   90.00
_cell.angle_gamma   90.00
#
_symmetry.space_group_name_H-M   'P 1'
#
loop_
_entity.id
_entity.type
_entity.pdbx_description
1 polymer ?
#
loop_
_entity_poly.entity_id
_entity_poly.type
_entity_poly.pdbx_seq_one_letter_code
_entity_poly.pdbx_strand_id
1 'polypeptide(L)'
;MKAILFKVTQKDNSSFHVQDNETEHQYNEFHYHPEFQISLIASGTGVSSIGNAVDHFTEGDIYVIGPNVPHVFKHDAVNNGVRGNGEARMISIFFKDNSFGSRFFDLPEMAKIKELLHGASRGIKLHQALSENIAPVIHQLNKASGSAQFVHLMNLLDKMASSSQRRFLASQHYGEPTNADYYHPMSKIFDYISDNFDKQISLEEVASVANLSKYAFCRYFKRITNKSFITYLNEFRTGIACKYLLTDSYSIAQIGFLSGFNNLSNFNRQFKKIMKVTPSGYRDIYKKYFEHK
;
A
#
# COMPACT_ATOMS: atom_id res chain seq x y z
N MET A 1 -1.80 -10.68 4.95
CA MET A 1 -3.12 -10.03 4.90
C MET A 1 -3.65 -10.27 3.51
N LYS A 2 -4.79 -10.93 3.38
CA LYS A 2 -5.43 -11.14 2.08
C LYS A 2 -5.87 -9.78 1.56
N ALA A 3 -5.46 -9.43 0.33
CA ALA A 3 -5.96 -8.22 -0.28
C ALA A 3 -7.44 -8.43 -0.59
N ILE A 4 -8.31 -7.58 -0.06
CA ILE A 4 -9.74 -7.63 -0.32
C ILE A 4 -10.06 -6.78 -1.55
N LEU A 5 -11.05 -7.23 -2.33
CA LEU A 5 -11.58 -6.39 -3.40
C LEU A 5 -12.33 -5.21 -2.77
N PHE A 6 -11.81 -4.02 -2.96
CA PHE A 6 -12.44 -2.79 -2.51
C PHE A 6 -13.31 -2.23 -3.64
N LYS A 7 -14.57 -1.94 -3.32
CA LYS A 7 -15.47 -1.29 -4.27
C LYS A 7 -15.36 0.22 -4.11
N VAL A 8 -14.70 0.87 -5.06
CA VAL A 8 -14.68 2.34 -5.14
C VAL A 8 -16.12 2.82 -5.37
N THR A 9 -16.62 3.64 -4.46
CA THR A 9 -17.98 4.19 -4.57
C THR A 9 -17.96 5.29 -5.62
N GLN A 10 -18.40 4.99 -6.84
CA GLN A 10 -18.60 5.99 -7.88
C GLN A 10 -19.93 6.69 -7.68
N LYS A 11 -19.96 8.01 -7.88
CA LYS A 11 -21.22 8.74 -8.06
C LYS A 11 -21.83 8.33 -9.39
N ASP A 12 -23.13 8.09 -9.43
CA ASP A 12 -23.85 7.79 -10.66
C ASP A 12 -23.57 8.89 -11.71
N ASN A 13 -23.30 8.46 -12.96
CA ASN A 13 -22.96 9.33 -14.09
C ASN A 13 -21.61 10.07 -14.03
N SER A 14 -20.61 9.54 -13.32
CA SER A 14 -19.26 10.11 -13.31
C SER A 14 -18.29 9.17 -14.03
N SER A 15 -17.46 9.68 -14.95
CA SER A 15 -16.40 8.92 -15.63
C SER A 15 -15.17 8.69 -14.73
N PHE A 16 -15.00 9.47 -13.68
CA PHE A 16 -13.99 9.30 -12.66
C PHE A 16 -14.50 9.84 -11.32
N HIS A 17 -13.85 9.45 -10.23
CA HIS A 17 -14.24 9.79 -8.89
C HIS A 17 -13.10 10.46 -8.14
N VAL A 18 -13.41 11.53 -7.41
CA VAL A 18 -12.47 12.20 -6.49
C VAL A 18 -12.98 12.00 -5.08
N GLN A 19 -12.10 11.49 -4.23
CA GLN A 19 -12.38 11.22 -2.83
C GLN A 19 -11.37 11.98 -1.97
N ASP A 20 -11.89 12.79 -1.08
CA ASP A 20 -11.11 13.57 -0.11
C ASP A 20 -11.45 13.04 1.29
N ASN A 21 -10.53 12.33 1.87
CA ASN A 21 -10.74 11.63 3.14
C ASN A 21 -9.92 12.28 4.24
N GLU A 22 -10.61 12.73 5.27
CA GLU A 22 -10.05 13.32 6.49
C GLU A 22 -10.01 12.33 7.67
N THR A 23 -10.14 11.01 7.46
CA THR A 23 -10.27 10.04 8.55
C THR A 23 -9.21 8.95 8.53
N GLU A 24 -8.74 8.59 9.73
CA GLU A 24 -7.71 7.58 10.02
C GLU A 24 -8.04 6.15 9.53
N HIS A 25 -9.27 5.87 9.04
CA HIS A 25 -9.74 4.46 8.98
C HIS A 25 -10.07 3.91 7.60
N GLN A 26 -10.17 4.71 6.53
CA GLN A 26 -10.73 4.20 5.28
C GLN A 26 -9.77 3.37 4.39
N TYR A 27 -8.46 3.44 4.59
CA TYR A 27 -7.48 2.71 3.77
C TYR A 27 -6.55 1.80 4.56
N ASN A 28 -6.92 1.44 5.79
CA ASN A 28 -6.10 0.64 6.70
C ASN A 28 -6.07 -0.86 6.38
N GLU A 29 -6.89 -1.32 5.44
CA GLU A 29 -6.89 -2.71 5.01
C GLU A 29 -6.17 -2.88 3.68
N PHE A 30 -5.37 -3.93 3.57
CA PHE A 30 -4.70 -4.28 2.33
C PHE A 30 -5.75 -4.67 1.29
N HIS A 31 -5.85 -3.91 0.20
CA HIS A 31 -6.93 -4.05 -0.78
C HIS A 31 -6.43 -3.84 -2.21
N TYR A 32 -7.30 -4.15 -3.17
CA TYR A 32 -7.11 -3.87 -4.59
C TYR A 32 -8.46 -3.51 -5.22
N HIS A 33 -8.41 -2.81 -6.34
CA HIS A 33 -9.57 -2.43 -7.12
C HIS A 33 -9.21 -2.28 -8.60
N PRO A 34 -10.19 -2.33 -9.54
CA PRO A 34 -9.93 -2.30 -10.98
C PRO A 34 -9.63 -0.91 -11.54
N GLU A 35 -9.69 0.14 -10.75
CA GLU A 35 -9.40 1.51 -11.14
C GLU A 35 -7.90 1.82 -11.03
N PHE A 36 -7.41 2.77 -11.83
CA PHE A 36 -6.22 3.54 -11.50
C PHE A 36 -6.51 4.43 -10.30
N GLN A 37 -5.53 4.61 -9.43
CA GLN A 37 -5.59 5.52 -8.29
C GLN A 37 -4.42 6.50 -8.34
N ILE A 38 -4.73 7.79 -8.23
CA ILE A 38 -3.73 8.84 -8.00
C ILE A 38 -4.03 9.41 -6.62
N SER A 39 -3.05 9.35 -5.70
CA SER A 39 -3.24 9.80 -4.32
C SER A 39 -2.21 10.83 -3.92
N LEU A 40 -2.69 11.96 -3.41
CA LEU A 40 -1.89 12.98 -2.72
C LEU A 40 -2.04 12.77 -1.21
N ILE A 41 -0.94 12.64 -0.50
CA ILE A 41 -0.91 12.75 0.96
C ILE A 41 -1.02 14.22 1.31
N ALA A 42 -2.22 14.68 1.62
CA ALA A 42 -2.49 16.09 1.92
C ALA A 42 -2.08 16.49 3.35
N SER A 43 -2.03 15.53 4.27
CA SER A 43 -1.43 15.67 5.61
C SER A 43 -1.11 14.31 6.22
N GLY A 44 -0.15 14.28 7.15
CA GLY A 44 0.26 13.08 7.90
C GLY A 44 1.47 12.36 7.32
N THR A 45 1.93 11.36 8.07
CA THR A 45 3.05 10.46 7.73
C THR A 45 2.61 9.01 7.94
N GLY A 46 3.36 8.07 7.38
CA GLY A 46 3.04 6.66 7.59
C GLY A 46 3.82 5.71 6.68
N VAL A 47 3.30 4.50 6.57
CA VAL A 47 3.87 3.44 5.74
C VAL A 47 2.87 3.01 4.69
N SER A 48 3.27 3.03 3.44
CA SER A 48 2.53 2.42 2.33
C SER A 48 3.10 1.03 2.00
N SER A 49 2.21 0.10 1.66
CA SER A 49 2.59 -1.14 1.00
C SER A 49 1.89 -1.18 -0.34
N ILE A 50 2.65 -1.22 -1.43
CA ILE A 50 2.14 -1.19 -2.80
C ILE A 50 2.80 -2.30 -3.58
N GLY A 51 2.01 -3.26 -4.03
CA GLY A 51 2.53 -4.48 -4.63
C GLY A 51 3.44 -5.23 -3.64
N ASN A 52 4.70 -5.39 -4.01
CA ASN A 52 5.73 -6.02 -3.15
C ASN A 52 6.67 -5.02 -2.45
N ALA A 53 6.39 -3.72 -2.57
CA ALA A 53 7.18 -2.66 -1.96
C ALA A 53 6.55 -2.15 -0.66
N VAL A 54 7.41 -1.77 0.27
CA VAL A 54 7.04 -1.01 1.47
C VAL A 54 7.82 0.31 1.42
N ASP A 55 7.12 1.41 1.58
CA ASP A 55 7.69 2.75 1.50
C ASP A 55 7.14 3.64 2.62
N HIS A 56 7.93 4.61 3.08
CA HIS A 56 7.46 5.64 3.97
C HIS A 56 6.89 6.81 3.17
N PHE A 57 5.76 7.31 3.60
CA PHE A 57 5.18 8.51 3.02
C PHE A 57 5.13 9.67 4.01
N THR A 58 5.17 10.85 3.46
CA THR A 58 5.04 12.13 4.17
C THR A 58 4.06 13.03 3.43
N GLU A 59 3.64 14.09 4.09
CA GLU A 59 2.83 15.13 3.45
C GLU A 59 3.48 15.63 2.16
N GLY A 60 2.68 15.82 1.13
CA GLY A 60 3.10 16.22 -0.21
C GLY A 60 3.45 15.04 -1.14
N ASP A 61 3.62 13.83 -0.63
CA ASP A 61 3.89 12.66 -1.48
C ASP A 61 2.70 12.34 -2.38
N ILE A 62 3.01 11.99 -3.64
CA ILE A 62 2.01 11.60 -4.63
C ILE A 62 2.33 10.21 -5.16
N TYR A 63 1.30 9.37 -5.19
CA TYR A 63 1.35 7.98 -5.66
C TYR A 63 0.44 7.78 -6.87
N VAL A 64 0.89 6.96 -7.82
CA VAL A 64 0.06 6.46 -8.93
C VAL A 64 0.07 4.94 -8.87
N ILE A 65 -1.10 4.35 -8.73
CA ILE A 65 -1.31 2.91 -8.54
C ILE A 65 -2.17 2.40 -9.69
N GLY A 66 -1.72 1.35 -10.34
CA GLY A 66 -2.43 0.72 -11.44
C GLY A 66 -3.57 -0.20 -11.00
N PRO A 67 -4.42 -0.62 -11.95
CA PRO A 67 -5.52 -1.54 -11.69
C PRO A 67 -5.05 -2.84 -11.05
N ASN A 68 -5.81 -3.30 -10.07
CA ASN A 68 -5.59 -4.57 -9.36
C ASN A 68 -4.22 -4.69 -8.66
N VAL A 69 -3.49 -3.61 -8.48
CA VAL A 69 -2.26 -3.59 -7.65
C VAL A 69 -2.68 -3.58 -6.19
N PRO A 70 -2.35 -4.62 -5.40
CA PRO A 70 -2.68 -4.64 -3.98
C PRO A 70 -1.92 -3.54 -3.24
N HIS A 71 -2.62 -2.78 -2.40
CA HIS A 71 -1.99 -1.67 -1.67
C HIS A 71 -2.71 -1.34 -0.36
N VAL A 72 -2.00 -0.62 0.50
CA VAL A 72 -2.52 -0.05 1.75
C VAL A 72 -1.67 1.16 2.13
N PHE A 73 -2.32 2.18 2.69
CA PHE A 73 -1.68 3.31 3.35
C PHE A 73 -2.02 3.26 4.83
N LYS A 74 -1.00 3.14 5.68
CA LYS A 74 -1.14 3.13 7.14
C LYS A 74 -0.49 4.37 7.68
N HIS A 75 -1.31 5.32 8.10
CA HIS A 75 -0.84 6.51 8.78
C HIS A 75 -0.20 6.15 10.11
N ASP A 76 0.88 6.82 10.46
CA ASP A 76 1.43 6.74 11.80
C ASP A 76 0.39 7.36 12.75
N ALA A 77 0.00 6.61 13.78
CA ALA A 77 -0.70 7.22 14.90
C ALA A 77 0.22 8.32 15.43
N VAL A 78 -0.33 9.51 15.64
CA VAL A 78 0.42 10.69 16.09
C VAL A 78 1.35 10.31 17.24
N ASN A 79 2.64 10.12 16.94
CA ASN A 79 3.65 9.71 17.90
C ASN A 79 4.45 10.92 18.37
N ASN A 80 4.59 10.97 19.70
CA ASN A 80 5.58 11.78 20.42
C ASN A 80 5.35 13.28 20.53
N GLY A 81 4.25 13.70 21.20
CA GLY A 81 4.29 15.01 21.88
C GLY A 81 4.52 16.26 21.01
N VAL A 82 4.88 16.10 19.78
CA VAL A 82 4.87 17.12 18.74
C VAL A 82 3.49 17.06 18.12
N ARG A 83 2.64 17.99 18.49
CA ARG A 83 1.38 18.27 17.83
C ARG A 83 1.65 18.51 16.35
N GLY A 84 1.62 17.44 15.54
CA GLY A 84 1.11 17.57 14.20
C GLY A 84 -0.38 17.81 14.37
N ASN A 85 -0.83 19.04 14.21
CA ASN A 85 -2.23 19.36 14.04
C ASN A 85 -2.67 18.70 12.72
N GLY A 86 -3.00 17.44 12.70
CA GLY A 86 -3.36 16.89 11.42
C GLY A 86 -4.04 15.55 11.55
N GLU A 87 -5.34 15.57 11.41
CA GLU A 87 -6.06 14.44 10.87
C GLU A 87 -5.37 14.01 9.58
N ALA A 88 -5.06 12.73 9.47
CA ALA A 88 -4.49 12.18 8.26
C ALA A 88 -5.45 12.43 7.10
N ARG A 89 -4.98 13.11 6.04
CA ARG A 89 -5.82 13.46 4.90
C ARG A 89 -5.17 12.99 3.61
N MET A 90 -5.97 12.33 2.78
CA MET A 90 -5.55 11.86 1.47
C MET A 90 -6.59 12.21 0.42
N ILE A 91 -6.17 12.85 -0.67
CA ILE A 91 -7.01 13.14 -1.83
C ILE A 91 -6.68 12.09 -2.89
N SER A 92 -7.67 11.27 -3.25
CA SER A 92 -7.51 10.19 -4.22
C SER A 92 -8.44 10.38 -5.42
N ILE A 93 -7.92 10.10 -6.60
CA ILE A 93 -8.62 10.18 -7.88
C ILE A 93 -8.64 8.78 -8.47
N PHE A 94 -9.84 8.29 -8.84
CA PHE A 94 -10.06 6.95 -9.36
C PHE A 94 -10.70 7.00 -10.74
N PHE A 95 -10.16 6.25 -11.69
CA PHE A 95 -10.73 6.07 -13.03
C PHE A 95 -10.33 4.72 -13.62
N LYS A 96 -11.11 4.21 -14.58
CA LYS A 96 -10.78 2.98 -15.32
C LYS A 96 -10.14 3.32 -16.66
N ASP A 97 -9.49 2.35 -17.25
CA ASP A 97 -8.89 2.48 -18.58
C ASP A 97 -9.92 2.93 -19.65
N ASN A 98 -11.14 2.44 -19.54
CA ASN A 98 -12.24 2.77 -20.44
C ASN A 98 -13.16 3.89 -19.96
N SER A 99 -12.84 4.60 -18.88
CA SER A 99 -13.67 5.66 -18.29
C SER A 99 -14.02 6.79 -19.24
N PHE A 100 -13.15 7.07 -20.21
CA PHE A 100 -13.30 8.14 -21.19
C PHE A 100 -13.58 7.62 -22.61
N GLY A 101 -13.90 6.35 -22.73
CA GLY A 101 -14.08 5.61 -23.99
C GLY A 101 -12.94 4.60 -24.21
N SER A 102 -13.29 3.47 -24.83
CA SER A 102 -12.39 2.30 -24.92
C SER A 102 -11.08 2.53 -25.68
N ARG A 103 -10.95 3.62 -26.44
CA ARG A 103 -9.74 3.97 -27.20
C ARG A 103 -9.19 5.36 -26.88
N PHE A 104 -9.61 5.95 -25.78
CA PHE A 104 -9.20 7.30 -25.41
C PHE A 104 -7.69 7.41 -25.21
N PHE A 105 -7.10 6.46 -24.48
CA PHE A 105 -5.66 6.44 -24.25
C PHE A 105 -4.85 5.88 -25.43
N ASP A 106 -5.50 5.46 -26.53
CA ASP A 106 -4.83 5.05 -27.76
C ASP A 106 -4.59 6.23 -28.73
N LEU A 107 -5.12 7.41 -28.42
CA LEU A 107 -4.86 8.61 -29.22
C LEU A 107 -3.36 8.95 -29.21
N PRO A 108 -2.79 9.40 -30.32
CA PRO A 108 -1.35 9.75 -30.39
C PRO A 108 -0.93 10.76 -29.32
N GLU A 109 -1.78 11.71 -29.00
CA GLU A 109 -1.56 12.74 -27.98
C GLU A 109 -1.46 12.17 -26.56
N MET A 110 -2.03 10.99 -26.33
CA MET A 110 -2.05 10.29 -25.04
C MET A 110 -0.87 9.34 -24.84
N ALA A 111 0.05 9.23 -25.80
CA ALA A 111 1.13 8.24 -25.77
C ALA A 111 1.95 8.28 -24.47
N LYS A 112 2.34 9.47 -24.01
CA LYS A 112 3.09 9.64 -22.73
C LYS A 112 2.25 9.29 -21.50
N ILE A 113 0.96 9.65 -21.52
CA ILE A 113 0.02 9.30 -20.44
C ILE A 113 -0.18 7.79 -20.41
N LYS A 114 -0.34 7.15 -21.54
CA LYS A 114 -0.44 5.70 -21.66
C LYS A 114 0.79 4.99 -21.08
N GLU A 115 1.99 5.49 -21.36
CA GLU A 115 3.24 4.99 -20.77
C GLU A 115 3.25 5.14 -19.24
N LEU A 116 2.86 6.30 -18.72
CA LEU A 116 2.73 6.53 -17.28
C LEU A 116 1.78 5.51 -16.64
N LEU A 117 0.59 5.35 -17.22
CA LEU A 117 -0.45 4.43 -16.73
C LEU A 117 0.00 2.97 -16.79
N HIS A 118 0.70 2.57 -17.85
CA HIS A 118 1.32 1.24 -17.95
C HIS A 118 2.32 1.00 -16.82
N GLY A 119 3.17 1.99 -16.53
CA GLY A 119 4.14 1.93 -15.44
C GLY A 119 3.50 1.88 -14.04
N ALA A 120 2.27 2.35 -13.90
CA ALA A 120 1.53 2.34 -12.63
C ALA A 120 1.22 0.93 -12.10
N SER A 121 1.31 -0.11 -12.95
CA SER A 121 1.25 -1.52 -12.54
C SER A 121 2.31 -1.89 -11.49
N ARG A 122 3.38 -1.11 -11.38
CA ARG A 122 4.45 -1.25 -10.40
C ARG A 122 4.34 -0.28 -9.22
N GLY A 123 3.27 0.52 -9.16
CA GLY A 123 3.19 1.67 -8.27
C GLY A 123 4.29 2.70 -8.57
N ILE A 124 3.92 3.93 -8.67
CA ILE A 124 4.84 5.06 -8.91
C ILE A 124 4.72 6.02 -7.74
N LYS A 125 5.86 6.49 -7.22
CA LYS A 125 5.95 7.64 -6.33
C LYS A 125 6.63 8.77 -7.07
N LEU A 126 6.05 9.97 -7.04
CA LEU A 126 6.67 11.14 -7.62
C LEU A 126 7.75 11.70 -6.71
N HIS A 127 8.81 12.25 -7.29
CA HIS A 127 9.82 12.99 -6.53
C HIS A 127 9.24 14.27 -5.94
N GLN A 128 9.71 14.68 -4.76
CA GLN A 128 9.18 15.83 -4.02
C GLN A 128 9.11 17.11 -4.86
N ALA A 129 10.16 17.44 -5.60
CA ALA A 129 10.18 18.62 -6.47
C ALA A 129 9.09 18.62 -7.56
N LEU A 130 8.68 17.44 -8.03
CA LEU A 130 7.57 17.30 -8.96
C LEU A 130 6.22 17.36 -8.23
N SER A 131 6.14 16.76 -7.05
CA SER A 131 4.94 16.77 -6.22
C SER A 131 4.51 18.18 -5.84
N GLU A 132 5.45 19.07 -5.52
CA GLU A 132 5.19 20.48 -5.21
C GLU A 132 4.49 21.23 -6.36
N ASN A 133 4.81 20.88 -7.62
CA ASN A 133 4.18 21.45 -8.80
C ASN A 133 2.83 20.81 -9.16
N ILE A 134 2.58 19.60 -8.69
CA ILE A 134 1.39 18.80 -9.02
C ILE A 134 0.31 18.90 -7.92
N ALA A 135 0.68 18.98 -6.65
CA ALA A 135 -0.27 19.06 -5.54
C ALA A 135 -1.31 20.21 -5.72
N PRO A 136 -0.94 21.42 -6.17
CA PRO A 136 -1.93 22.47 -6.44
C PRO A 136 -2.97 22.09 -7.50
N VAL A 137 -2.56 21.30 -8.52
CA VAL A 137 -3.49 20.82 -9.57
C VAL A 137 -4.49 19.82 -8.98
N ILE A 138 -4.04 18.92 -8.08
CA ILE A 138 -4.92 17.98 -7.39
C ILE A 138 -5.92 18.75 -6.50
N HIS A 139 -5.49 19.78 -5.78
CA HIS A 139 -6.38 20.62 -4.99
C HIS A 139 -7.41 21.39 -5.84
N GLN A 140 -7.00 21.90 -7.02
CA GLN A 140 -7.93 22.54 -7.96
C GLN A 140 -8.94 21.53 -8.51
N LEU A 141 -8.48 20.33 -8.89
CA LEU A 141 -9.32 19.24 -9.36
C LEU A 141 -10.36 18.82 -8.29
N ASN A 142 -9.94 18.73 -7.03
CA ASN A 142 -10.83 18.39 -5.92
C ASN A 142 -11.95 19.41 -5.71
N LYS A 143 -11.68 20.71 -5.96
CA LYS A 143 -12.66 21.78 -5.81
C LYS A 143 -13.53 22.01 -7.04
N ALA A 144 -13.10 21.52 -8.21
CA ALA A 144 -13.80 21.70 -9.46
C ALA A 144 -14.94 20.70 -9.65
N SER A 145 -15.82 20.93 -10.61
CA SER A 145 -16.89 20.03 -11.01
C SER A 145 -17.09 20.05 -12.53
N GLY A 146 -17.79 19.05 -13.05
CA GLY A 146 -18.14 18.96 -14.47
C GLY A 146 -16.93 18.95 -15.41
N SER A 147 -17.02 19.66 -16.53
CA SER A 147 -15.93 19.71 -17.54
C SER A 147 -14.65 20.34 -17.01
N ALA A 148 -14.71 21.32 -16.11
CA ALA A 148 -13.53 21.91 -15.49
C ALA A 148 -12.73 20.87 -14.69
N GLN A 149 -13.41 19.99 -13.97
CA GLN A 149 -12.76 18.90 -13.23
C GLN A 149 -12.05 17.92 -14.18
N PHE A 150 -12.66 17.61 -15.33
CA PHE A 150 -12.04 16.77 -16.36
C PHE A 150 -10.80 17.44 -16.96
N VAL A 151 -10.86 18.74 -17.25
CA VAL A 151 -9.69 19.49 -17.75
C VAL A 151 -8.54 19.46 -16.75
N HIS A 152 -8.81 19.63 -15.47
CA HIS A 152 -7.80 19.50 -14.42
C HIS A 152 -7.22 18.08 -14.35
N LEU A 153 -8.02 17.04 -14.55
CA LEU A 153 -7.52 15.66 -14.59
C LEU A 153 -6.56 15.45 -15.78
N MET A 154 -6.90 15.95 -16.96
CA MET A 154 -6.02 15.84 -18.14
C MET A 154 -4.70 16.60 -17.93
N ASN A 155 -4.76 17.82 -17.39
CA ASN A 155 -3.57 18.59 -17.05
C ASN A 155 -2.70 17.87 -15.99
N LEU A 156 -3.32 17.25 -15.00
CA LEU A 156 -2.62 16.44 -13.99
C LEU A 156 -1.87 15.27 -14.64
N LEU A 157 -2.56 14.49 -15.47
CA LEU A 157 -1.97 13.35 -16.18
C LEU A 157 -0.83 13.77 -17.11
N ASP A 158 -0.99 14.85 -17.85
CA ASP A 158 0.05 15.38 -18.75
C ASP A 158 1.30 15.83 -17.99
N LYS A 159 1.15 16.60 -16.91
CA LYS A 159 2.26 17.02 -16.05
C LYS A 159 3.03 15.84 -15.48
N MET A 160 2.32 14.81 -14.98
CA MET A 160 2.96 13.60 -14.46
C MET A 160 3.66 12.80 -15.57
N ALA A 161 3.04 12.68 -16.75
CA ALA A 161 3.58 11.91 -17.87
C ALA A 161 4.79 12.58 -18.52
N SER A 162 4.81 13.91 -18.55
CA SER A 162 5.89 14.69 -19.15
C SER A 162 7.17 14.75 -18.30
N SER A 163 7.12 14.29 -17.05
CA SER A 163 8.28 14.28 -16.16
C SER A 163 8.94 12.91 -16.06
N SER A 164 10.28 12.90 -16.02
CA SER A 164 11.08 11.72 -15.67
C SER A 164 11.32 11.58 -14.16
N GLN A 165 10.88 12.55 -13.34
CA GLN A 165 11.07 12.57 -11.88
C GLN A 165 10.07 11.67 -11.17
N ARG A 166 10.14 10.39 -11.45
CA ARG A 166 9.24 9.37 -10.87
C ARG A 166 10.05 8.13 -10.48
N ARG A 167 9.67 7.50 -9.38
CA ARG A 167 10.28 6.28 -8.87
C ARG A 167 9.27 5.15 -8.90
N PHE A 168 9.60 4.06 -9.56
CA PHE A 168 8.83 2.82 -9.45
C PHE A 168 9.06 2.18 -8.08
N LEU A 169 7.98 1.75 -7.43
CA LEU A 169 8.03 1.17 -6.09
C LEU A 169 8.32 -0.32 -6.16
N ALA A 170 7.50 -1.07 -6.87
CA ALA A 170 7.69 -2.49 -7.02
C ALA A 170 8.81 -2.83 -8.02
N SER A 171 9.34 -4.04 -7.90
CA SER A 171 10.42 -4.55 -8.75
C SER A 171 10.04 -4.51 -10.24
N GLN A 172 11.05 -4.53 -11.13
CA GLN A 172 10.87 -4.43 -12.59
C GLN A 172 9.95 -5.53 -13.15
N HIS A 173 9.90 -6.70 -12.53
CA HIS A 173 9.06 -7.81 -12.95
C HIS A 173 7.67 -7.83 -12.29
N TYR A 174 7.33 -6.81 -11.50
CA TYR A 174 6.00 -6.65 -10.94
C TYR A 174 5.09 -5.98 -11.98
N GLY A 175 4.04 -6.67 -12.42
CA GLY A 175 3.07 -6.11 -13.36
C GLY A 175 3.38 -6.27 -14.85
N GLU A 176 4.51 -6.87 -15.25
CA GLU A 176 4.70 -7.26 -16.65
C GLU A 176 3.75 -8.40 -17.02
N PRO A 177 3.01 -8.31 -18.13
CA PRO A 177 2.06 -9.34 -18.58
C PRO A 177 2.72 -10.57 -19.18
N THR A 178 3.92 -10.92 -18.73
CA THR A 178 4.58 -12.15 -19.11
C THR A 178 4.08 -13.30 -18.23
N ASN A 179 2.99 -13.89 -18.65
CA ASN A 179 2.28 -15.04 -18.09
C ASN A 179 1.30 -14.69 -16.95
N ALA A 180 0.02 -14.87 -17.23
CA ALA A 180 -1.05 -14.98 -16.23
C ALA A 180 -0.69 -15.97 -15.11
N ASP A 181 0.22 -16.91 -15.38
CA ASP A 181 0.80 -17.88 -14.43
C ASP A 181 1.76 -17.24 -13.40
N TYR A 182 2.29 -16.05 -13.63
CA TYR A 182 3.30 -15.47 -12.74
C TYR A 182 2.70 -14.80 -11.49
N TYR A 183 1.47 -14.28 -11.58
CA TYR A 183 0.73 -13.68 -10.45
C TYR A 183 0.07 -14.73 -9.56
N HIS A 184 -0.33 -15.83 -10.14
CA HIS A 184 -1.04 -16.89 -9.45
C HIS A 184 -0.26 -17.52 -8.28
N PRO A 185 1.06 -17.81 -8.37
CA PRO A 185 1.80 -18.36 -7.24
C PRO A 185 1.94 -17.39 -6.07
N MET A 186 2.17 -16.10 -6.33
CA MET A 186 2.43 -15.13 -5.27
C MET A 186 1.17 -14.79 -4.47
N SER A 187 0.03 -14.66 -5.14
CA SER A 187 -1.27 -14.50 -4.49
C SER A 187 -1.57 -15.69 -3.58
N LYS A 188 -1.37 -16.92 -4.06
CA LYS A 188 -1.55 -18.13 -3.25
C LYS A 188 -0.61 -18.17 -2.03
N ILE A 189 0.64 -17.72 -2.19
CA ILE A 189 1.60 -17.63 -1.09
C ILE A 189 1.10 -16.65 -0.04
N PHE A 190 0.63 -15.47 -0.44
CA PHE A 190 0.12 -14.46 0.50
C PHE A 190 -1.17 -14.89 1.17
N ASP A 191 -2.10 -15.50 0.43
CA ASP A 191 -3.31 -16.10 0.99
C ASP A 191 -2.95 -17.17 2.04
N TYR A 192 -2.01 -18.06 1.70
CA TYR A 192 -1.56 -19.11 2.61
C TYR A 192 -0.92 -18.54 3.88
N ILE A 193 -0.07 -17.51 3.78
CA ILE A 193 0.51 -16.81 4.94
C ILE A 193 -0.60 -16.21 5.81
N SER A 194 -1.57 -15.53 5.18
CA SER A 194 -2.67 -14.88 5.89
C SER A 194 -3.55 -15.87 6.66
N ASP A 195 -3.77 -17.04 6.09
CA ASP A 195 -4.65 -18.07 6.69
C ASP A 195 -3.93 -18.95 7.72
N ASN A 196 -2.59 -18.93 7.76
CA ASN A 196 -1.78 -19.83 8.59
C ASN A 196 -0.66 -19.15 9.39
N PHE A 197 -0.61 -17.81 9.44
CA PHE A 197 0.50 -17.10 10.11
C PHE A 197 0.67 -17.48 11.58
N ASP A 198 -0.41 -17.86 12.25
CA ASP A 198 -0.47 -18.28 13.66
C ASP A 198 0.14 -19.67 13.89
N LYS A 199 0.32 -20.47 12.83
CA LYS A 199 0.87 -21.81 12.85
C LYS A 199 2.34 -21.83 12.47
N GLN A 200 2.98 -22.96 12.65
CA GLN A 200 4.31 -23.18 12.11
C GLN A 200 4.21 -23.38 10.57
N ILE A 201 4.83 -22.50 9.82
CA ILE A 201 4.89 -22.56 8.35
C ILE A 201 6.30 -22.98 7.93
N SER A 202 6.42 -24.11 7.24
CA SER A 202 7.67 -24.57 6.64
C SER A 202 7.89 -24.00 5.24
N LEU A 203 9.14 -23.96 4.82
CA LEU A 203 9.47 -23.55 3.44
C LEU A 203 8.96 -24.55 2.41
N GLU A 204 8.88 -25.80 2.78
CA GLU A 204 8.37 -26.90 1.95
C GLU A 204 6.88 -26.73 1.67
N GLU A 205 6.09 -26.45 2.69
CA GLU A 205 4.64 -26.21 2.57
C GLU A 205 4.34 -25.03 1.64
N VAL A 206 4.98 -23.88 1.89
CA VAL A 206 4.75 -22.68 1.05
C VAL A 206 5.25 -22.88 -0.38
N ALA A 207 6.36 -23.59 -0.58
CA ALA A 207 6.83 -23.93 -1.90
C ALA A 207 5.83 -24.82 -2.66
N SER A 208 5.21 -25.78 -1.97
CA SER A 208 4.15 -26.63 -2.52
C SER A 208 2.92 -25.83 -2.95
N VAL A 209 2.49 -24.84 -2.14
CA VAL A 209 1.37 -23.92 -2.48
C VAL A 209 1.63 -23.19 -3.78
N ALA A 210 2.89 -22.84 -4.03
CA ALA A 210 3.32 -22.16 -5.25
C ALA A 210 3.62 -23.12 -6.42
N ASN A 211 3.48 -24.44 -6.24
CA ASN A 211 3.93 -25.48 -7.18
C ASN A 211 5.43 -25.35 -7.54
N LEU A 212 6.26 -25.00 -6.57
CA LEU A 212 7.70 -24.80 -6.74
C LEU A 212 8.49 -25.76 -5.83
N SER A 213 9.70 -26.11 -6.24
CA SER A 213 10.66 -26.72 -5.31
C SER A 213 11.09 -25.66 -4.27
N LYS A 214 11.52 -26.09 -3.08
CA LYS A 214 12.02 -25.20 -2.02
C LYS A 214 13.06 -24.20 -2.52
N TYR A 215 14.02 -24.64 -3.33
CA TYR A 215 15.06 -23.76 -3.89
C TYR A 215 14.49 -22.76 -4.90
N ALA A 216 13.61 -23.22 -5.78
CA ALA A 216 12.93 -22.34 -6.74
C ALA A 216 12.07 -21.30 -6.03
N PHE A 217 11.32 -21.71 -5.00
CA PHE A 217 10.53 -20.84 -4.16
C PHE A 217 11.39 -19.78 -3.46
N CYS A 218 12.47 -20.15 -2.79
CA CYS A 218 13.33 -19.17 -2.09
C CYS A 218 13.88 -18.10 -3.06
N ARG A 219 14.34 -18.51 -4.25
CA ARG A 219 14.81 -17.56 -5.28
C ARG A 219 13.68 -16.71 -5.82
N TYR A 220 12.54 -17.33 -6.13
CA TYR A 220 11.34 -16.65 -6.61
C TYR A 220 10.86 -15.61 -5.61
N PHE A 221 10.62 -16.02 -4.36
CA PHE A 221 10.13 -15.17 -3.30
C PHE A 221 11.08 -14.00 -3.01
N LYS A 222 12.40 -14.27 -2.90
CA LYS A 222 13.41 -13.22 -2.69
C LYS A 222 13.48 -12.25 -3.86
N ARG A 223 13.34 -12.72 -5.11
CA ARG A 223 13.32 -11.87 -6.29
C ARG A 223 12.11 -10.93 -6.29
N ILE A 224 10.92 -11.42 -5.92
CA ILE A 224 9.67 -10.64 -5.93
C ILE A 224 9.59 -9.69 -4.73
N THR A 225 9.96 -10.14 -3.53
CA THR A 225 9.79 -9.36 -2.28
C THR A 225 11.05 -8.63 -1.83
N ASN A 226 12.18 -8.89 -2.47
CA ASN A 226 13.52 -8.47 -2.07
C ASN A 226 13.92 -8.90 -0.65
N LYS A 227 13.20 -9.87 -0.07
CA LYS A 227 13.38 -10.39 1.30
C LYS A 227 13.34 -11.91 1.29
N SER A 228 13.97 -12.54 2.31
CA SER A 228 13.74 -13.97 2.53
C SER A 228 12.31 -14.20 3.04
N PHE A 229 11.75 -15.38 2.78
CA PHE A 229 10.42 -15.75 3.28
C PHE A 229 10.30 -15.61 4.81
N ILE A 230 11.31 -16.07 5.55
CA ILE A 230 11.33 -15.99 7.02
C ILE A 230 11.35 -14.52 7.49
N THR A 231 12.10 -13.66 6.82
CA THR A 231 12.10 -12.22 7.13
C THR A 231 10.72 -11.63 6.92
N TYR A 232 10.09 -11.91 5.78
CA TYR A 232 8.75 -11.44 5.46
C TYR A 232 7.70 -11.96 6.46
N LEU A 233 7.71 -13.25 6.79
CA LEU A 233 6.79 -13.86 7.75
C LEU A 233 6.92 -13.22 9.14
N ASN A 234 8.16 -12.95 9.59
CA ASN A 234 8.38 -12.26 10.87
C ASN A 234 7.86 -10.82 10.85
N GLU A 235 8.02 -10.09 9.76
CA GLU A 235 7.44 -8.74 9.60
C GLU A 235 5.91 -8.79 9.61
N PHE A 236 5.31 -9.74 8.89
CA PHE A 236 3.87 -9.95 8.88
C PHE A 236 3.32 -10.23 10.29
N ARG A 237 3.93 -11.20 11.01
CA ARG A 237 3.57 -11.55 12.39
C ARG A 237 3.75 -10.38 13.36
N THR A 238 4.79 -9.58 13.19
CA THR A 238 5.01 -8.37 13.98
C THR A 238 3.90 -7.34 13.74
N GLY A 239 3.45 -7.16 12.50
CA GLY A 239 2.31 -6.31 12.19
C GLY A 239 1.00 -6.77 12.85
N ILE A 240 0.76 -8.09 12.91
CA ILE A 240 -0.37 -8.66 13.66
C ILE A 240 -0.21 -8.40 15.17
N ALA A 241 1.00 -8.58 15.72
CA ALA A 241 1.27 -8.31 17.13
C ALA A 241 1.00 -6.84 17.49
N CYS A 242 1.37 -5.90 16.62
CA CYS A 242 1.07 -4.48 16.83
C CYS A 242 -0.44 -4.24 16.99
N LYS A 243 -1.29 -4.90 16.19
CA LYS A 243 -2.76 -4.79 16.33
C LYS A 243 -3.25 -5.30 17.71
N TYR A 244 -2.75 -6.44 18.17
CA TYR A 244 -3.11 -6.97 19.49
C TYR A 244 -2.57 -6.12 20.65
N LEU A 245 -1.42 -5.45 20.47
CA LEU A 245 -0.85 -4.58 21.49
C LEU A 245 -1.70 -3.32 21.75
N LEU A 246 -2.53 -2.91 20.79
CA LEU A 246 -3.47 -1.80 20.92
C LEU A 246 -4.72 -2.18 21.72
N THR A 247 -4.97 -3.46 21.94
CA THR A 247 -6.09 -3.95 22.75
C THR A 247 -5.56 -4.38 24.12
N ASP A 248 -6.20 -4.01 25.22
CA ASP A 248 -5.80 -4.41 26.58
C ASP A 248 -6.17 -5.85 26.93
N SER A 249 -6.58 -6.64 25.94
CA SER A 249 -7.19 -7.96 26.16
C SER A 249 -6.17 -9.09 26.42
N TYR A 250 -4.87 -8.88 26.10
CA TYR A 250 -3.88 -9.96 26.10
C TYR A 250 -2.56 -9.55 26.75
N SER A 251 -1.91 -10.49 27.45
CA SER A 251 -0.52 -10.33 27.90
C SER A 251 0.47 -10.32 26.72
N ILE A 252 1.66 -9.76 26.92
CA ILE A 252 2.72 -9.75 25.88
C ILE A 252 3.06 -11.17 25.39
N ALA A 253 3.07 -12.14 26.31
CA ALA A 253 3.32 -13.54 25.97
C ALA A 253 2.20 -14.13 25.08
N GLN A 254 0.93 -13.91 25.45
CA GLN A 254 -0.21 -14.34 24.64
C GLN A 254 -0.20 -13.72 23.26
N ILE A 255 0.12 -12.42 23.15
CA ILE A 255 0.23 -11.72 21.86
C ILE A 255 1.31 -12.37 21.00
N GLY A 256 2.46 -12.70 21.58
CA GLY A 256 3.51 -13.40 20.83
C GLY A 256 3.00 -14.70 20.20
N PHE A 257 2.30 -15.53 20.97
CA PHE A 257 1.73 -16.79 20.48
C PHE A 257 0.60 -16.57 19.46
N LEU A 258 -0.36 -15.70 19.75
CA LEU A 258 -1.46 -15.36 18.84
C LEU A 258 -0.98 -14.76 17.52
N SER A 259 0.21 -14.15 17.51
CA SER A 259 0.84 -13.62 16.30
C SER A 259 1.72 -14.66 15.58
N GLY A 260 1.73 -15.92 16.05
CA GLY A 260 2.41 -17.02 15.39
C GLY A 260 3.89 -17.20 15.75
N PHE A 261 4.39 -16.57 16.82
CA PHE A 261 5.74 -16.83 17.30
C PHE A 261 5.77 -18.01 18.26
N ASN A 262 6.66 -18.97 18.00
CA ASN A 262 6.75 -20.23 18.78
C ASN A 262 7.33 -20.04 20.19
N ASN A 263 8.03 -18.93 20.46
CA ASN A 263 8.53 -18.60 21.77
C ASN A 263 8.68 -17.10 21.98
N LEU A 264 8.57 -16.68 23.21
CA LEU A 264 8.60 -15.29 23.63
C LEU A 264 9.95 -14.58 23.35
N SER A 265 11.05 -15.30 23.47
CA SER A 265 12.38 -14.73 23.22
C SER A 265 12.58 -14.35 21.77
N ASN A 266 12.13 -15.21 20.83
CA ASN A 266 12.16 -14.92 19.40
C ASN A 266 11.20 -13.78 19.06
N PHE A 267 10.00 -13.77 19.64
CA PHE A 267 9.03 -12.68 19.49
C PHE A 267 9.64 -11.34 19.87
N ASN A 268 10.15 -11.21 21.10
CA ASN A 268 10.73 -9.97 21.59
C ASN A 268 11.90 -9.48 20.73
N ARG A 269 12.77 -10.42 20.33
CA ARG A 269 13.93 -10.11 19.47
C ARG A 269 13.50 -9.60 18.09
N GLN A 270 12.56 -10.29 17.42
CA GLN A 270 12.09 -9.90 16.08
C GLN A 270 11.29 -8.61 16.14
N PHE A 271 10.40 -8.47 17.11
CA PHE A 271 9.62 -7.25 17.31
C PHE A 271 10.53 -6.03 17.50
N LYS A 272 11.52 -6.12 18.45
CA LYS A 272 12.47 -5.03 18.66
C LYS A 272 13.32 -4.74 17.42
N LYS A 273 13.71 -5.78 16.65
CA LYS A 273 14.47 -5.61 15.41
C LYS A 273 13.66 -4.82 14.37
N ILE A 274 12.37 -5.11 14.22
CA ILE A 274 11.48 -4.54 13.20
C ILE A 274 10.95 -3.17 13.64
N MET A 275 10.39 -3.08 14.85
CA MET A 275 9.73 -1.88 15.35
C MET A 275 10.65 -0.91 16.10
N LYS A 276 11.92 -1.30 16.36
CA LYS A 276 12.95 -0.54 17.09
C LYS A 276 12.66 -0.33 18.59
N VAL A 277 11.51 -0.77 19.08
CA VAL A 277 11.08 -0.74 20.48
C VAL A 277 10.64 -2.14 20.92
N THR A 278 10.58 -2.39 22.23
CA THR A 278 10.06 -3.67 22.77
C THR A 278 8.53 -3.72 22.64
N PRO A 279 7.91 -4.91 22.64
CA PRO A 279 6.45 -5.02 22.65
C PRO A 279 5.79 -4.27 23.80
N SER A 280 6.36 -4.34 25.02
CA SER A 280 5.87 -3.57 26.16
C SER A 280 6.00 -2.06 25.93
N GLY A 281 7.18 -1.61 25.51
CA GLY A 281 7.39 -0.19 25.19
C GLY A 281 6.44 0.32 24.10
N TYR A 282 6.17 -0.50 23.08
CA TYR A 282 5.18 -0.17 22.05
C TYR A 282 3.78 0.02 22.66
N ARG A 283 3.33 -0.91 23.52
CA ARG A 283 2.06 -0.81 24.23
C ARG A 283 1.99 0.42 25.12
N ASP A 284 3.06 0.70 25.90
CA ASP A 284 3.11 1.82 26.84
C ASP A 284 3.03 3.18 26.12
N ILE A 285 3.69 3.30 24.96
CA ILE A 285 3.60 4.48 24.10
C ILE A 285 2.14 4.72 23.67
N TYR A 286 1.45 3.66 23.25
CA TYR A 286 0.05 3.77 22.80
C TYR A 286 -0.94 3.99 23.94
N LYS A 287 -0.77 3.35 25.12
CA LYS A 287 -1.61 3.60 26.30
C LYS A 287 -1.59 5.06 26.71
N LYS A 288 -0.40 5.64 26.86
CA LYS A 288 -0.26 7.07 27.19
C LYS A 288 -0.96 7.98 26.20
N TYR A 289 -1.05 7.56 24.95
CA TYR A 289 -1.73 8.34 23.92
C TYR A 289 -3.27 8.33 24.06
N PHE A 290 -3.86 7.20 24.47
CA PHE A 290 -5.31 7.06 24.63
C PHE A 290 -5.85 7.46 26.02
N GLU A 291 -5.01 7.46 27.06
CA GLU A 291 -5.40 7.91 28.41
C GLU A 291 -5.45 9.45 28.56
N HIS A 292 -4.99 10.20 27.54
CA HIS A 292 -4.96 11.67 27.55
C HIS A 292 -5.97 12.29 26.57
N LYS A 293 -6.93 11.49 26.09
CA LYS A 293 -8.14 11.93 25.37
C LYS A 293 -9.38 11.65 26.22
#